data_d42adaaa81e19805bb7d7cbf7b1f8911
#
_entry.id   d42adaaa81e19805bb7d7cbf7b1f8911
#
_cell.length_a   1.000
_cell.length_b   1.000
_cell.length_c   1.000
_cell.angle_alpha   90.00
_cell.angle_beta   90.00
_cell.angle_gamma   90.00
#
_symmetry.space_group_name_H-M   'P 1'
#
loop_
_entity.id
_entity.type
_entity.pdbx_description
1 polymer ?
#
loop_
_entity_poly.entity_id
_entity_poly.type
_entity_poly.pdbx_seq_one_letter_code
_entity_poly.pdbx_strand_id
1 'polypeptide(L)'
;MADNDTDERKNKENIQWHQAFVVAIQGILIEYSDVLEYRLEHPLNEKPLRIDFLVVKKQPETVIKKKIAEIFRLENIVEYKSPTDYLSVNEFHKALARTHLYKALSPNLDIKDMTLSFVCSTHPRDLVRHLRNTPGYAVKEIHPGIFTVTGAMLPIQIIDIRKLSDEENIWLRNLSRNMPEENAGWLGRLQKKYGNRIDLARIFHRVS
;
A
#
# COMPACT_ATOMS: atom_id res chain seq x y z
N MET A 1 32.50 6.19 11.71
CA MET A 1 32.29 4.80 11.26
C MET A 1 31.03 4.14 11.81
N ALA A 2 30.36 4.69 12.81
CA ALA A 2 29.12 4.12 13.40
C ALA A 2 27.82 4.48 12.65
N ASP A 3 27.81 5.58 11.87
CA ASP A 3 26.58 6.05 11.20
C ASP A 3 26.18 5.23 9.95
N ASN A 4 27.15 4.65 9.23
CA ASN A 4 26.86 3.84 8.03
C ASN A 4 26.16 2.49 8.37
N ASP A 5 26.51 1.88 9.51
CA ASP A 5 25.97 0.56 9.89
C ASP A 5 24.49 0.65 10.36
N THR A 6 24.12 1.78 10.95
CA THR A 6 22.73 2.07 11.35
C THR A 6 21.82 2.37 10.16
N ASP A 7 22.32 3.05 9.14
CA ASP A 7 21.56 3.37 7.93
C ASP A 7 21.38 2.13 7.03
N GLU A 8 22.39 1.26 6.94
CA GLU A 8 22.30 -0.01 6.21
C GLU A 8 21.32 -0.99 6.87
N ARG A 9 21.28 -1.07 8.21
CA ARG A 9 20.31 -1.90 8.94
C ARG A 9 18.89 -1.39 8.76
N LYS A 10 18.65 -0.09 8.89
CA LYS A 10 17.34 0.53 8.66
C LYS A 10 16.87 0.32 7.22
N ASN A 11 17.78 0.38 6.26
CA ASN A 11 17.45 0.16 4.85
C ASN A 11 17.08 -1.31 4.58
N LYS A 12 17.81 -2.28 5.17
CA LYS A 12 17.48 -3.72 5.09
C LYS A 12 16.15 -4.03 5.76
N GLU A 13 15.85 -3.48 6.94
CA GLU A 13 14.56 -3.66 7.60
C GLU A 13 13.41 -3.07 6.78
N ASN A 14 13.54 -1.88 6.22
CA ASN A 14 12.53 -1.28 5.36
C ASN A 14 12.26 -2.12 4.10
N ILE A 15 13.30 -2.68 3.48
CA ILE A 15 13.18 -3.55 2.31
C ILE A 15 12.36 -4.80 2.65
N GLN A 16 12.61 -5.44 3.81
CA GLN A 16 11.86 -6.63 4.25
C GLN A 16 10.38 -6.32 4.52
N TRP A 17 10.08 -5.16 5.11
CA TRP A 17 8.71 -4.73 5.37
C TRP A 17 7.93 -4.48 4.07
N HIS A 18 8.54 -3.83 3.09
CA HIS A 18 7.90 -3.58 1.78
C HIS A 18 7.57 -4.89 1.04
N GLN A 19 8.48 -5.86 1.05
CA GLN A 19 8.24 -7.17 0.44
C GLN A 19 7.08 -7.91 1.12
N ALA A 20 7.09 -7.98 2.44
CA ALA A 20 6.02 -8.61 3.21
C ALA A 20 4.66 -7.94 2.98
N PHE A 21 4.64 -6.61 2.85
CA PHE A 21 3.45 -5.84 2.52
C PHE A 21 2.89 -6.23 1.15
N VAL A 22 3.73 -6.27 0.11
CA VAL A 22 3.30 -6.65 -1.24
C VAL A 22 2.66 -8.03 -1.26
N VAL A 23 3.30 -9.00 -0.60
CA VAL A 23 2.76 -10.37 -0.49
C VAL A 23 1.43 -10.38 0.27
N ALA A 24 1.28 -9.58 1.32
CA ALA A 24 0.04 -9.48 2.07
C ALA A 24 -1.12 -8.94 1.23
N ILE A 25 -0.89 -7.88 0.45
CA ILE A 25 -1.91 -7.32 -0.46
C ILE A 25 -2.28 -8.33 -1.54
N GLN A 26 -1.28 -8.96 -2.18
CA GLN A 26 -1.54 -9.99 -3.20
C GLN A 26 -2.31 -11.17 -2.62
N GLY A 27 -2.00 -11.59 -1.38
CA GLY A 27 -2.73 -12.66 -0.69
C GLY A 27 -4.20 -12.33 -0.41
N ILE A 28 -4.50 -11.07 -0.05
CA ILE A 28 -5.88 -10.61 0.16
C ILE A 28 -6.66 -10.55 -1.16
N LEU A 29 -6.00 -10.14 -2.23
CA LEU A 29 -6.60 -9.95 -3.54
C LEU A 29 -6.44 -11.18 -4.46
N ILE A 30 -6.02 -12.33 -3.94
CA ILE A 30 -5.65 -13.52 -4.72
C ILE A 30 -6.77 -14.04 -5.62
N GLU A 31 -8.02 -13.91 -5.17
CA GLU A 31 -9.21 -14.30 -5.94
C GLU A 31 -9.39 -13.47 -7.22
N TYR A 32 -8.71 -12.31 -7.29
CA TYR A 32 -8.78 -11.36 -8.40
C TYR A 32 -7.48 -11.32 -9.23
N SER A 33 -6.55 -12.26 -9.02
CA SER A 33 -5.23 -12.26 -9.66
C SER A 33 -5.27 -12.24 -11.20
N ASP A 34 -6.34 -12.81 -11.78
CA ASP A 34 -6.51 -12.87 -13.24
C ASP A 34 -6.90 -11.51 -13.84
N VAL A 35 -7.52 -10.63 -13.04
CA VAL A 35 -8.03 -9.30 -13.45
C VAL A 35 -7.19 -8.14 -12.87
N LEU A 36 -6.17 -8.44 -12.08
CA LEU A 36 -5.25 -7.47 -11.50
C LEU A 36 -3.84 -7.65 -12.08
N GLU A 37 -3.14 -6.55 -12.26
CA GLU A 37 -1.71 -6.49 -12.52
C GLU A 37 -1.05 -5.71 -11.40
N TYR A 38 0.08 -6.23 -10.87
CA TYR A 38 0.85 -5.61 -9.81
C TYR A 38 2.18 -5.11 -10.34
N ARG A 39 2.46 -3.82 -10.14
CA ARG A 39 3.71 -3.19 -10.53
C ARG A 39 4.42 -2.66 -9.29
N LEU A 40 5.53 -3.31 -8.95
CA LEU A 40 6.34 -2.98 -7.78
C LEU A 40 7.34 -1.88 -8.13
N GLU A 41 7.58 -0.98 -7.18
CA GLU A 41 8.57 0.10 -7.33
C GLU A 41 8.52 0.78 -8.70
N HIS A 42 7.30 1.08 -9.19
CA HIS A 42 7.11 1.66 -10.51
C HIS A 42 7.82 3.01 -10.61
N PRO A 43 8.86 3.14 -11.47
CA PRO A 43 9.61 4.37 -11.59
C PRO A 43 8.76 5.47 -12.26
N LEU A 44 8.80 6.69 -11.71
CA LEU A 44 8.08 7.84 -12.27
C LEU A 44 8.95 8.64 -13.26
N ASN A 45 10.27 8.56 -13.13
CA ASN A 45 11.26 9.12 -14.04
C ASN A 45 12.66 8.52 -13.78
N GLU A 46 13.70 9.03 -14.45
CA GLU A 46 15.10 8.55 -14.31
C GLU A 46 15.75 8.81 -12.94
N LYS A 47 15.11 9.56 -12.03
CA LYS A 47 15.57 9.82 -10.64
C LYS A 47 14.51 9.38 -9.64
N PRO A 48 14.85 9.04 -8.37
CA PRO A 48 14.17 8.04 -7.53
C PRO A 48 12.80 8.43 -6.94
N LEU A 49 11.93 9.06 -7.72
CA LEU A 49 10.52 9.21 -7.35
C LEU A 49 9.78 7.94 -7.77
N ARG A 50 9.59 7.01 -6.84
CA ARG A 50 8.93 5.72 -7.08
C ARG A 50 7.57 5.70 -6.39
N ILE A 51 6.64 4.99 -6.98
CA ILE A 51 5.41 4.53 -6.32
C ILE A 51 5.74 3.20 -5.65
N ASP A 52 5.42 3.06 -4.37
CA ASP A 52 5.70 1.83 -3.61
C ASP A 52 5.00 0.62 -4.24
N PHE A 53 3.72 0.76 -4.51
CA PHE A 53 2.93 -0.32 -5.07
C PHE A 53 1.79 0.22 -5.94
N LEU A 54 1.67 -0.29 -7.16
CA LEU A 54 0.60 0.05 -8.10
C LEU A 54 -0.22 -1.21 -8.40
N VAL A 55 -1.54 -1.12 -8.21
CA VAL A 55 -2.51 -2.16 -8.56
C VAL A 55 -3.33 -1.69 -9.74
N VAL A 56 -3.20 -2.37 -10.87
CA VAL A 56 -3.94 -2.07 -12.10
C VAL A 56 -5.05 -3.09 -12.30
N LYS A 57 -6.30 -2.63 -12.48
CA LYS A 57 -7.42 -3.47 -12.89
C LYS A 57 -7.34 -3.70 -14.41
N LYS A 58 -7.11 -4.92 -14.82
CA LYS A 58 -7.12 -5.30 -16.26
C LYS A 58 -8.50 -5.19 -16.90
N GLN A 59 -9.54 -5.35 -16.08
CA GLN A 59 -10.95 -5.24 -16.48
C GLN A 59 -11.61 -4.17 -15.59
N PRO A 60 -11.86 -2.95 -16.10
CA PRO A 60 -12.36 -1.81 -15.31
C PRO A 60 -13.65 -2.11 -14.53
N GLU A 61 -14.58 -2.89 -15.13
CA GLU A 61 -15.88 -3.24 -14.55
C GLU A 61 -15.81 -4.27 -13.42
N THR A 62 -14.68 -4.90 -13.18
CA THR A 62 -14.56 -5.88 -12.10
C THR A 62 -14.85 -5.24 -10.75
N VAL A 63 -15.85 -5.76 -10.04
CA VAL A 63 -16.17 -5.37 -8.67
C VAL A 63 -15.38 -6.25 -7.71
N ILE A 64 -14.47 -5.62 -6.92
CA ILE A 64 -13.69 -6.30 -5.90
C ILE A 64 -14.44 -6.20 -4.58
N LYS A 65 -14.92 -7.35 -4.05
CA LYS A 65 -15.73 -7.43 -2.81
C LYS A 65 -14.89 -7.41 -1.52
N LYS A 66 -13.67 -6.90 -1.55
CA LYS A 66 -12.80 -6.74 -0.35
C LYS A 66 -12.89 -5.30 0.15
N LYS A 67 -13.19 -5.09 1.43
CA LYS A 67 -13.36 -3.74 2.02
C LYS A 67 -12.16 -2.81 1.79
N ILE A 68 -10.94 -3.33 1.86
CA ILE A 68 -9.71 -2.56 1.60
C ILE A 68 -9.57 -2.10 0.14
N ALA A 69 -10.29 -2.72 -0.78
CA ALA A 69 -10.25 -2.44 -2.21
C ALA A 69 -11.60 -1.88 -2.75
N GLU A 70 -12.53 -1.52 -1.87
CA GLU A 70 -13.83 -0.98 -2.24
C GLU A 70 -13.71 0.32 -3.04
N ILE A 71 -12.72 1.16 -2.73
CA ILE A 71 -12.48 2.40 -3.48
C ILE A 71 -11.75 2.18 -4.81
N PHE A 72 -11.22 0.97 -5.08
CA PHE A 72 -10.34 0.73 -6.22
C PHE A 72 -11.02 1.04 -7.56
N ARG A 73 -10.29 1.77 -8.40
CA ARG A 73 -10.63 2.13 -9.76
C ARG A 73 -9.66 1.46 -10.74
N LEU A 74 -9.44 2.04 -11.91
CA LEU A 74 -8.57 1.45 -12.91
C LEU A 74 -7.13 1.32 -12.40
N GLU A 75 -6.57 2.39 -11.83
CA GLU A 75 -5.21 2.38 -11.29
C GLU A 75 -5.18 2.86 -9.83
N ASN A 76 -4.57 2.05 -8.97
CA ASN A 76 -4.66 2.21 -7.53
C ASN A 76 -3.26 2.25 -6.93
N ILE A 77 -2.84 3.41 -6.47
CA ILE A 77 -1.57 3.64 -5.81
C ILE A 77 -1.73 3.26 -4.35
N VAL A 78 -0.82 2.45 -3.84
CA VAL A 78 -0.82 1.99 -2.46
C VAL A 78 0.54 2.28 -1.83
N GLU A 79 0.55 3.12 -0.81
CA GLU A 79 1.73 3.50 -0.02
C GLU A 79 1.68 2.77 1.32
N TYR A 80 2.73 2.06 1.66
CA TYR A 80 2.85 1.37 2.94
C TYR A 80 3.69 2.17 3.93
N LYS A 81 3.21 2.25 5.17
CA LYS A 81 3.91 2.83 6.31
C LYS A 81 4.13 1.78 7.39
N SER A 82 5.38 1.32 7.48
CA SER A 82 5.83 0.28 8.42
C SER A 82 5.70 0.74 9.89
N PRO A 83 5.93 -0.14 10.89
CA PRO A 83 5.94 0.26 12.29
C PRO A 83 6.97 1.34 12.64
N THR A 84 8.05 1.43 11.86
CA THR A 84 9.15 2.40 12.03
C THR A 84 9.02 3.65 11.16
N ASP A 85 8.03 3.66 10.23
CA ASP A 85 7.76 4.77 9.32
C ASP A 85 6.36 5.34 9.57
N TYR A 86 6.27 6.63 9.86
CA TYR A 86 5.03 7.30 10.24
C TYR A 86 4.46 8.11 9.08
N LEU A 87 3.16 7.96 8.81
CA LEU A 87 2.46 8.79 7.83
C LEU A 87 2.22 10.20 8.40
N SER A 88 3.17 11.09 8.17
CA SER A 88 3.06 12.50 8.51
C SER A 88 2.27 13.30 7.47
N VAL A 89 1.94 14.56 7.79
CA VAL A 89 1.34 15.51 6.83
C VAL A 89 2.23 15.68 5.60
N ASN A 90 3.55 15.78 5.78
CA ASN A 90 4.50 15.91 4.67
C ASN A 90 4.53 14.67 3.79
N GLU A 91 4.51 13.47 4.37
CA GLU A 91 4.45 12.22 3.61
C GLU A 91 3.16 12.07 2.82
N PHE A 92 2.03 12.52 3.38
CA PHE A 92 0.76 12.59 2.66
C PHE A 92 0.87 13.48 1.41
N HIS A 93 1.43 14.68 1.56
CA HIS A 93 1.61 15.59 0.42
C HIS A 93 2.63 15.06 -0.60
N LYS A 94 3.69 14.39 -0.18
CA LYS A 94 4.65 13.73 -1.09
C LYS A 94 3.96 12.62 -1.91
N ALA A 95 3.12 11.81 -1.29
CA ALA A 95 2.37 10.77 -1.99
C ALA A 95 1.37 11.37 -3.00
N LEU A 96 0.67 12.44 -2.63
CA LEU A 96 -0.18 13.19 -3.55
C LEU A 96 0.63 13.73 -4.74
N ALA A 97 1.78 14.33 -4.49
CA ALA A 97 2.64 14.86 -5.55
C ALA A 97 3.10 13.74 -6.50
N ARG A 98 3.51 12.56 -5.97
CA ARG A 98 3.85 11.39 -6.79
C ARG A 98 2.65 10.89 -7.61
N THR A 99 1.45 10.87 -7.00
CA THR A 99 0.22 10.48 -7.69
C THR A 99 -0.10 11.41 -8.86
N HIS A 100 -0.01 12.72 -8.64
CA HIS A 100 -0.23 13.70 -9.70
C HIS A 100 0.86 13.65 -10.79
N LEU A 101 2.12 13.40 -10.41
CA LEU A 101 3.21 13.20 -11.37
C LEU A 101 2.95 11.94 -12.22
N TYR A 102 2.54 10.84 -11.60
CA TYR A 102 2.17 9.62 -12.30
C TYR A 102 1.06 9.88 -13.32
N LYS A 103 0.00 10.61 -12.91
CA LYS A 103 -1.08 11.04 -13.83
C LYS A 103 -0.53 11.87 -14.99
N ALA A 104 0.37 12.83 -14.73
CA ALA A 104 0.94 13.68 -15.75
C ALA A 104 1.76 12.89 -16.79
N LEU A 105 2.45 11.83 -16.34
CA LEU A 105 3.22 10.93 -17.21
C LEU A 105 2.35 9.85 -17.90
N SER A 106 1.06 9.76 -17.57
CA SER A 106 0.09 8.81 -18.13
C SER A 106 -1.03 9.59 -18.85
N PRO A 107 -0.83 10.06 -20.09
CA PRO A 107 -1.75 11.00 -20.76
C PRO A 107 -3.15 10.43 -20.96
N ASN A 108 -3.27 9.12 -21.16
CA ASN A 108 -4.55 8.44 -21.41
C ASN A 108 -5.32 8.05 -20.14
N LEU A 109 -4.72 8.27 -18.94
CA LEU A 109 -5.34 7.97 -17.66
C LEU A 109 -6.06 9.21 -17.13
N ASP A 110 -7.35 9.08 -16.77
CA ASP A 110 -8.07 10.16 -16.09
C ASP A 110 -7.80 10.10 -14.58
N ILE A 111 -7.68 11.26 -13.93
CA ILE A 111 -7.49 11.33 -12.46
C ILE A 111 -8.65 10.66 -11.69
N LYS A 112 -9.86 10.71 -12.25
CA LYS A 112 -11.03 10.04 -11.68
C LYS A 112 -10.92 8.51 -11.68
N ASP A 113 -10.06 7.94 -12.53
CA ASP A 113 -9.85 6.50 -12.65
C ASP A 113 -8.69 6.01 -11.77
N MET A 114 -8.15 6.90 -10.92
CA MET A 114 -7.10 6.62 -9.97
C MET A 114 -7.61 6.64 -8.52
N THR A 115 -6.90 5.93 -7.63
CA THR A 115 -7.06 6.03 -6.18
C THR A 115 -5.71 6.05 -5.47
N LEU A 116 -5.69 6.58 -4.24
CA LEU A 116 -4.52 6.56 -3.37
C LEU A 116 -4.90 5.92 -2.03
N SER A 117 -4.20 4.87 -1.66
CA SER A 117 -4.40 4.15 -0.39
C SER A 117 -3.13 4.23 0.47
N PHE A 118 -3.27 4.67 1.71
CA PHE A 118 -2.23 4.58 2.72
C PHE A 118 -2.51 3.39 3.63
N VAL A 119 -1.60 2.43 3.69
CA VAL A 119 -1.69 1.28 4.59
C VAL A 119 -0.69 1.49 5.72
N CYS A 120 -1.20 1.69 6.94
CA CYS A 120 -0.43 2.15 8.08
C CYS A 120 -0.39 1.12 9.20
N SER A 121 0.81 0.78 9.67
CA SER A 121 1.02 -0.03 10.88
C SER A 121 0.72 0.74 12.16
N THR A 122 0.71 2.07 12.11
CA THR A 122 0.37 2.97 13.21
C THR A 122 -0.64 4.00 12.74
N HIS A 123 -1.72 4.19 13.52
CA HIS A 123 -2.76 5.17 13.18
C HIS A 123 -2.19 6.59 13.07
N PRO A 124 -2.32 7.28 11.91
CA PRO A 124 -1.70 8.59 11.69
C PRO A 124 -2.54 9.72 12.30
N ARG A 125 -2.56 9.80 13.64
CA ARG A 125 -3.44 10.72 14.41
C ARG A 125 -3.27 12.18 14.01
N ASP A 126 -2.03 12.62 13.81
CA ASP A 126 -1.74 14.02 13.51
C ASP A 126 -2.18 14.38 12.09
N LEU A 127 -1.99 13.49 11.12
CA LEU A 127 -2.50 13.66 9.76
C LEU A 127 -4.04 13.71 9.77
N VAL A 128 -4.70 12.76 10.43
CA VAL A 128 -6.18 12.72 10.50
C VAL A 128 -6.72 13.99 11.14
N ARG A 129 -6.09 14.48 12.22
CA ARG A 129 -6.44 15.75 12.87
C ARG A 129 -6.23 16.93 11.93
N HIS A 130 -5.08 16.98 11.26
CA HIS A 130 -4.77 18.02 10.28
C HIS A 130 -5.82 18.07 9.16
N LEU A 131 -6.12 16.94 8.53
CA LEU A 131 -7.09 16.87 7.45
C LEU A 131 -8.50 17.29 7.89
N ARG A 132 -8.93 16.87 9.09
CA ARG A 132 -10.25 17.30 9.65
C ARG A 132 -10.34 18.80 9.92
N ASN A 133 -9.21 19.46 10.20
CA ASN A 133 -9.13 20.89 10.45
C ASN A 133 -8.81 21.71 9.19
N THR A 134 -8.52 21.05 8.08
CA THR A 134 -8.21 21.71 6.81
C THR A 134 -9.51 21.91 6.01
N PRO A 135 -9.91 23.15 5.69
CA PRO A 135 -11.09 23.42 4.88
C PRO A 135 -11.06 22.62 3.56
N GLY A 136 -12.20 22.06 3.18
CA GLY A 136 -12.34 21.26 1.97
C GLY A 136 -12.03 19.76 2.14
N TYR A 137 -11.33 19.34 3.20
CA TYR A 137 -11.15 17.92 3.50
C TYR A 137 -12.16 17.41 4.52
N ALA A 138 -12.58 16.14 4.37
CA ALA A 138 -13.30 15.41 5.41
C ALA A 138 -12.72 13.99 5.53
N VAL A 139 -12.65 13.47 6.78
CA VAL A 139 -12.16 12.12 7.08
C VAL A 139 -13.25 11.36 7.85
N LYS A 140 -13.74 10.28 7.26
CA LYS A 140 -14.80 9.42 7.82
C LYS A 140 -14.33 7.97 7.89
N GLU A 141 -14.50 7.31 9.02
CA GLU A 141 -14.32 5.86 9.14
C GLU A 141 -15.55 5.17 8.53
N ILE A 142 -15.35 4.34 7.49
CA ILE A 142 -16.42 3.62 6.76
C ILE A 142 -16.50 2.16 7.17
N HIS A 143 -15.38 1.57 7.56
CA HIS A 143 -15.27 0.23 8.15
C HIS A 143 -14.21 0.29 9.27
N PRO A 144 -14.21 -0.66 10.22
CA PRO A 144 -13.19 -0.71 11.25
C PRO A 144 -11.78 -0.61 10.68
N GLY A 145 -11.05 0.47 11.00
CA GLY A 145 -9.70 0.74 10.51
C GLY A 145 -9.60 1.27 9.08
N ILE A 146 -10.71 1.49 8.37
CA ILE A 146 -10.71 2.04 7.00
C ILE A 146 -11.36 3.41 7.00
N PHE A 147 -10.59 4.43 6.70
CA PHE A 147 -11.00 5.84 6.67
C PHE A 147 -10.97 6.34 5.22
N THR A 148 -12.05 6.95 4.76
CA THR A 148 -12.05 7.72 3.51
C THR A 148 -11.66 9.16 3.77
N VAL A 149 -10.89 9.73 2.85
CA VAL A 149 -10.55 11.16 2.81
C VAL A 149 -11.19 11.75 1.56
N THR A 150 -12.10 12.69 1.75
CA THR A 150 -12.73 13.45 0.65
C THR A 150 -12.17 14.86 0.61
N GLY A 151 -12.33 15.55 -0.54
CA GLY A 151 -11.80 16.90 -0.76
C GLY A 151 -10.56 16.94 -1.67
N ALA A 152 -9.97 15.80 -1.97
CA ALA A 152 -8.94 15.67 -3.01
C ALA A 152 -9.56 15.42 -4.40
N MET A 153 -8.77 15.61 -5.48
CA MET A 153 -9.22 15.36 -6.84
C MET A 153 -9.46 13.88 -7.17
N LEU A 154 -8.94 12.96 -6.34
CA LEU A 154 -9.10 11.52 -6.47
C LEU A 154 -9.53 10.93 -5.12
N PRO A 155 -10.17 9.76 -5.10
CA PRO A 155 -10.49 9.07 -3.85
C PRO A 155 -9.22 8.65 -3.10
N ILE A 156 -9.21 8.93 -1.79
CA ILE A 156 -8.12 8.57 -0.90
C ILE A 156 -8.67 7.77 0.27
N GLN A 157 -7.94 6.74 0.69
CA GLN A 157 -8.21 6.04 1.95
C GLN A 157 -6.96 5.91 2.82
N ILE A 158 -7.20 5.84 4.12
CA ILE A 158 -6.21 5.50 5.14
C ILE A 158 -6.65 4.21 5.82
N ILE A 159 -5.79 3.21 5.84
CA ILE A 159 -6.06 1.89 6.44
C ILE A 159 -5.16 1.73 7.67
N ASP A 160 -5.75 1.67 8.86
CA ASP A 160 -5.08 1.27 10.11
C ASP A 160 -5.17 -0.26 10.23
N ILE A 161 -4.09 -0.96 9.89
CA ILE A 161 -4.09 -2.43 9.83
C ILE A 161 -4.35 -3.09 11.18
N ARG A 162 -4.13 -2.41 12.31
CA ARG A 162 -4.38 -2.95 13.65
C ARG A 162 -5.86 -3.01 13.99
N LYS A 163 -6.70 -2.22 13.29
CA LYS A 163 -8.15 -2.16 13.51
C LYS A 163 -8.94 -2.99 12.50
N LEU A 164 -8.28 -3.54 11.47
CA LEU A 164 -8.95 -4.39 10.48
C LEU A 164 -9.47 -5.67 11.12
N SER A 165 -10.58 -6.21 10.58
CA SER A 165 -11.09 -7.53 10.98
C SER A 165 -10.10 -8.64 10.64
N ASP A 166 -10.03 -9.69 11.47
CA ASP A 166 -9.09 -10.81 11.30
C ASP A 166 -9.42 -11.69 10.09
N GLU A 167 -10.71 -11.88 9.81
CA GLU A 167 -11.17 -12.84 8.80
C GLU A 167 -10.70 -12.51 7.38
N GLU A 168 -10.78 -11.22 7.00
CA GLU A 168 -10.46 -10.80 5.63
C GLU A 168 -9.02 -10.29 5.47
N ASN A 169 -8.37 -9.87 6.57
CA ASN A 169 -7.15 -9.06 6.53
C ASN A 169 -6.00 -9.63 7.38
N ILE A 170 -6.03 -10.92 7.70
CA ILE A 170 -5.04 -11.57 8.56
C ILE A 170 -3.59 -11.30 8.11
N TRP A 171 -3.37 -11.23 6.80
CA TRP A 171 -2.06 -10.98 6.21
C TRP A 171 -1.54 -9.58 6.51
N LEU A 172 -2.37 -8.53 6.35
CA LEU A 172 -2.00 -7.16 6.69
C LEU A 172 -1.81 -6.98 8.19
N ARG A 173 -2.68 -7.59 9.01
CA ARG A 173 -2.56 -7.50 10.48
C ARG A 173 -1.26 -8.10 11.00
N ASN A 174 -0.75 -9.14 10.38
CA ASN A 174 0.53 -9.72 10.74
C ASN A 174 1.72 -8.76 10.52
N LEU A 175 1.58 -7.78 9.61
CA LEU A 175 2.58 -6.72 9.41
C LEU A 175 2.61 -5.68 10.55
N SER A 176 1.60 -5.62 11.41
CA SER A 176 1.56 -4.69 12.55
C SER A 176 2.33 -5.18 13.78
N ARG A 177 2.70 -6.45 13.82
CA ARG A 177 3.48 -7.07 14.89
C ARG A 177 4.93 -7.18 14.43
N ASN A 178 5.91 -7.01 15.35
CA ASN A 178 7.30 -7.30 15.02
C ASN A 178 7.35 -8.67 14.35
N MET A 179 7.83 -8.71 13.10
CA MET A 179 7.97 -9.98 12.39
C MET A 179 9.03 -10.83 13.10
N PRO A 180 8.65 -11.87 13.89
CA PRO A 180 9.62 -12.85 14.35
C PRO A 180 10.10 -13.66 13.13
N GLU A 181 11.29 -14.24 13.22
CA GLU A 181 11.84 -15.18 12.22
C GLU A 181 10.89 -16.33 11.84
N GLU A 182 9.92 -16.63 12.70
CA GLU A 182 8.82 -17.59 12.44
C GLU A 182 7.91 -17.21 11.26
N ASN A 183 7.95 -15.99 10.77
CA ASN A 183 7.11 -15.53 9.66
C ASN A 183 7.63 -15.94 8.26
N ALA A 184 8.84 -16.47 8.13
CA ALA A 184 9.22 -17.19 6.91
C ALA A 184 8.25 -18.36 6.61
N GLY A 185 7.64 -18.94 7.65
CA GLY A 185 6.65 -20.01 7.53
C GLY A 185 5.30 -19.61 6.94
N TRP A 186 4.86 -18.34 7.04
CA TRP A 186 3.60 -17.93 6.42
C TRP A 186 3.73 -17.65 4.93
N LEU A 187 4.88 -17.12 4.48
CA LEU A 187 5.22 -17.02 3.05
C LEU A 187 5.19 -18.40 2.39
N GLY A 188 5.78 -19.42 3.05
CA GLY A 188 5.70 -20.80 2.60
C GLY A 188 4.26 -21.37 2.56
N ARG A 189 3.41 -21.00 3.51
CA ARG A 189 1.99 -21.37 3.51
C ARG A 189 1.21 -20.67 2.39
N LEU A 190 1.49 -19.40 2.10
CA LEU A 190 0.93 -18.68 0.95
C LEU A 190 1.33 -19.36 -0.36
N GLN A 191 2.61 -19.64 -0.55
CA GLN A 191 3.11 -20.32 -1.74
C GLN A 191 2.49 -21.71 -1.88
N LYS A 192 2.33 -22.45 -0.79
CA LYS A 192 1.66 -23.78 -0.79
C LYS A 192 0.17 -23.69 -1.12
N LYS A 193 -0.53 -22.66 -0.60
CA LYS A 193 -1.99 -22.49 -0.79
C LYS A 193 -2.35 -21.92 -2.17
N TYR A 194 -1.54 -20.99 -2.67
CA TYR A 194 -1.88 -20.22 -3.87
C TYR A 194 -0.93 -20.46 -5.05
N GLY A 195 0.10 -21.31 -4.86
CA GLY A 195 1.04 -21.74 -5.89
C GLY A 195 1.68 -20.57 -6.65
N ASN A 196 1.71 -20.67 -7.97
CA ASN A 196 2.32 -19.65 -8.84
C ASN A 196 1.51 -18.35 -9.02
N ARG A 197 0.39 -18.17 -8.32
CA ARG A 197 -0.41 -16.94 -8.37
C ARG A 197 0.23 -15.77 -7.64
N ILE A 198 1.17 -16.03 -6.72
CA ILE A 198 2.00 -15.01 -6.06
C ILE A 198 3.42 -15.15 -6.61
N ASP A 199 3.87 -14.18 -7.37
CA ASP A 199 5.23 -14.18 -7.95
C ASP A 199 6.25 -13.73 -6.89
N LEU A 200 6.51 -14.62 -5.93
CA LEU A 200 7.50 -14.38 -4.87
C LEU A 200 8.92 -14.20 -5.44
N ALA A 201 9.25 -14.89 -6.54
CA ALA A 201 10.56 -14.76 -7.17
C ALA A 201 10.79 -13.34 -7.70
N ARG A 202 9.78 -12.71 -8.31
CA ARG A 202 9.83 -11.32 -8.77
C ARG A 202 9.98 -10.32 -7.63
N ILE A 203 9.40 -10.63 -6.46
CA ILE A 203 9.46 -9.76 -5.27
C ILE A 203 10.85 -9.80 -4.65
N PHE A 204 11.48 -10.98 -4.58
CA PHE A 204 12.77 -11.18 -3.91
C PHE A 204 14.01 -10.96 -4.83
N HIS A 205 13.89 -11.13 -6.15
CA HIS A 205 15.02 -11.02 -7.08
C HIS A 205 15.46 -9.59 -7.43
N ARG A 206 14.73 -8.56 -7.04
CA ARG A 206 15.10 -7.15 -7.28
C ARG A 206 15.88 -6.48 -6.14
N VAL A 207 16.30 -7.24 -5.15
CA VAL A 207 16.98 -6.74 -3.94
C VAL A 207 18.41 -7.27 -3.78
N SER A 208 18.93 -7.98 -4.79
CA SER A 208 20.34 -8.37 -4.85
C SER A 208 21.14 -7.49 -5.80
#